data_769ac1f26e7f4ac2f9bf831190a1ee17
#
_entry.id   769ac1f26e7f4ac2f9bf831190a1ee17
#
_cell.length_a   1.000
_cell.length_b   1.000
_cell.length_c   1.000
_cell.angle_alpha   90.00
_cell.angle_beta   90.00
_cell.angle_gamma   90.00
#
_symmetry.space_group_name_H-M   'P 1'
#
loop_
_entity.id
_entity.type
_entity.pdbx_description
1 polymer ?
#
loop_
_entity_poly.entity_id
_entity_poly.type
_entity_poly.pdbx_seq_one_letter_code
_entity_poly.pdbx_strand_id
1 'polypeptide(L)'
;MAPRLEFKLTPPPGPHPGIGVIGAGFIVADCHLPAYKHAGFTVNSLWSRDQTKAKAVASRHGIGTVHSDWRQLLDDKQVRVVDVAVPPNAQPEVILEACTRPHIQGILAQKPLAMDPATASILVTACEKAGKVLVVNQNMRHDQAVRSCSNLIRSGWLGKPVLATIDLRAIPHWMPWSEGLRSLTTYILSVHHLDTFRAWLGTPDRVMASTRTDPRTNFPHTDGINIYILEYDQGPRALGIDDVWTAPLKPSSPMDTTCPGNQSVRFRVEGTLGWAEGTIGWPSWPARQPSTLDFASRSDPGTIHRPRWREVWFPDAFAGPMSELLWQLRGGPEAELCGRDNLQTIALCEAVLQSGKSRQTAIVSDYMPQN
;
A
#
# COMPACT_ATOMS: atom_id res chain seq x y z
N MET A 1 13.99 -11.96 -27.09
CA MET A 1 12.50 -11.84 -27.05
C MET A 1 12.12 -11.10 -25.77
N ALA A 2 11.30 -10.05 -25.84
CA ALA A 2 10.89 -9.29 -24.65
C ALA A 2 10.23 -10.21 -23.61
N PRO A 3 10.45 -10.00 -22.31
CA PRO A 3 9.81 -10.78 -21.27
C PRO A 3 8.31 -10.52 -21.25
N ARG A 4 7.52 -11.54 -20.95
CA ARG A 4 6.10 -11.37 -20.67
C ARG A 4 5.94 -10.66 -19.32
N LEU A 5 5.37 -9.47 -19.32
CA LEU A 5 5.11 -8.71 -18.11
C LEU A 5 3.71 -9.03 -17.57
N GLU A 6 3.66 -9.73 -16.45
CA GLU A 6 2.42 -10.04 -15.75
C GLU A 6 2.12 -8.94 -14.72
N PHE A 7 1.48 -7.87 -15.18
CA PHE A 7 1.19 -6.69 -14.35
C PHE A 7 -0.12 -6.79 -13.57
N LYS A 8 -0.98 -7.74 -13.88
CA LYS A 8 -2.29 -7.87 -13.24
C LYS A 8 -2.45 -9.26 -12.65
N LEU A 9 -2.85 -9.31 -11.37
CA LEU A 9 -3.27 -10.56 -10.75
C LEU A 9 -4.70 -10.85 -11.17
N THR A 10 -4.91 -12.01 -11.78
CA THR A 10 -6.27 -12.47 -12.12
C THR A 10 -6.99 -12.90 -10.84
N PRO A 11 -8.20 -12.36 -10.56
CA PRO A 11 -9.00 -12.82 -9.44
C PRO A 11 -9.27 -14.33 -9.51
N PRO A 12 -9.45 -15.04 -8.40
CA PRO A 12 -9.84 -16.44 -8.43
C PRO A 12 -11.19 -16.62 -9.14
N PRO A 13 -11.40 -17.70 -9.89
CA PRO A 13 -12.65 -17.91 -10.63
C PRO A 13 -13.84 -18.28 -9.71
N GLY A 14 -15.06 -18.03 -10.17
CA GLY A 14 -16.32 -18.47 -9.54
C GLY A 14 -16.79 -17.57 -8.39
N PRO A 15 -17.81 -18.01 -7.62
CA PRO A 15 -18.41 -17.19 -6.59
C PRO A 15 -17.40 -16.89 -5.47
N HIS A 16 -17.38 -15.64 -5.02
CA HIS A 16 -16.51 -15.19 -3.93
C HIS A 16 -17.27 -15.15 -2.61
N PRO A 17 -16.58 -15.32 -1.46
CA PRO A 17 -17.20 -15.09 -0.17
C PRO A 17 -17.68 -13.64 -0.05
N GLY A 18 -18.77 -13.42 0.66
CA GLY A 18 -19.32 -12.10 0.89
C GLY A 18 -18.34 -11.21 1.64
N ILE A 19 -18.17 -9.99 1.16
CA ILE A 19 -17.29 -8.97 1.73
C ILE A 19 -18.11 -7.96 2.52
N GLY A 20 -17.74 -7.71 3.77
CA GLY A 20 -18.20 -6.59 4.55
C GLY A 20 -17.12 -5.50 4.60
N VAL A 21 -17.50 -4.24 4.40
CA VAL A 21 -16.56 -3.13 4.38
C VAL A 21 -16.79 -2.22 5.59
N ILE A 22 -15.74 -2.00 6.38
CA ILE A 22 -15.74 -1.12 7.55
C ILE A 22 -14.97 0.16 7.20
N GLY A 23 -15.72 1.21 6.89
CA GLY A 23 -15.26 2.51 6.41
C GLY A 23 -16.02 2.96 5.18
N ALA A 24 -16.18 4.27 5.00
CA ALA A 24 -16.81 4.89 3.81
C ALA A 24 -16.02 6.14 3.37
N GLY A 25 -14.71 6.18 3.66
CA GLY A 25 -13.82 7.25 3.24
C GLY A 25 -13.56 7.22 1.72
N PHE A 26 -12.79 8.21 1.25
CA PHE A 26 -12.34 8.30 -0.15
C PHE A 26 -11.79 6.96 -0.65
N ILE A 27 -10.91 6.34 0.14
CA ILE A 27 -10.24 5.10 -0.28
C ILE A 27 -11.22 3.95 -0.54
N VAL A 28 -12.31 3.88 0.24
CA VAL A 28 -13.38 2.90 0.03
C VAL A 28 -14.24 3.29 -1.17
N ALA A 29 -14.77 4.52 -1.15
CA ALA A 29 -15.77 4.96 -2.11
C ALA A 29 -15.23 5.06 -3.54
N ASP A 30 -13.97 5.48 -3.70
CA ASP A 30 -13.40 5.81 -5.00
C ASP A 30 -12.27 4.85 -5.45
N CYS A 31 -11.84 3.92 -4.56
CA CYS A 31 -10.80 2.95 -4.89
C CYS A 31 -11.24 1.51 -4.66
N HIS A 32 -11.52 1.07 -3.42
CA HIS A 32 -11.87 -0.34 -3.14
C HIS A 32 -13.12 -0.77 -3.90
N LEU A 33 -14.24 -0.07 -3.71
CA LEU A 33 -15.51 -0.46 -4.32
C LEU A 33 -15.50 -0.46 -5.84
N PRO A 34 -14.93 0.54 -6.55
CA PRO A 34 -14.74 0.47 -7.99
C PRO A 34 -13.86 -0.71 -8.43
N ALA A 35 -12.74 -0.95 -7.74
CA ALA A 35 -11.84 -2.06 -8.05
C ALA A 35 -12.53 -3.41 -7.84
N TYR A 36 -13.27 -3.58 -6.74
CA TYR A 36 -14.02 -4.81 -6.45
C TYR A 36 -15.11 -5.07 -7.48
N LYS A 37 -15.85 -4.04 -7.86
CA LYS A 37 -16.85 -4.15 -8.93
C LYS A 37 -16.22 -4.61 -10.24
N HIS A 38 -15.08 -4.02 -10.64
CA HIS A 38 -14.34 -4.42 -11.83
C HIS A 38 -13.82 -5.87 -11.75
N ALA A 39 -13.40 -6.32 -10.57
CA ALA A 39 -12.91 -7.66 -10.33
C ALA A 39 -14.04 -8.71 -10.15
N GLY A 40 -15.30 -8.28 -10.09
CA GLY A 40 -16.45 -9.16 -9.86
C GLY A 40 -16.62 -9.62 -8.42
N PHE A 41 -16.04 -8.91 -7.45
CA PHE A 41 -16.21 -9.22 -6.02
C PHE A 41 -17.53 -8.67 -5.50
N THR A 42 -18.20 -9.46 -4.63
CA THR A 42 -19.49 -9.10 -4.04
C THR A 42 -19.29 -8.44 -2.68
N VAL A 43 -19.68 -7.18 -2.56
CA VAL A 43 -19.76 -6.49 -1.27
C VAL A 43 -21.19 -6.57 -0.75
N ASN A 44 -21.37 -7.26 0.37
CA ASN A 44 -22.68 -7.53 0.96
C ASN A 44 -23.17 -6.37 1.83
N SER A 45 -22.26 -5.78 2.60
CA SER A 45 -22.62 -4.80 3.59
C SER A 45 -21.51 -3.78 3.84
N LEU A 46 -21.91 -2.63 4.35
CA LEU A 46 -21.05 -1.49 4.65
C LEU A 46 -21.38 -0.92 6.03
N TRP A 47 -20.35 -0.44 6.71
CA TRP A 47 -20.50 0.42 7.87
C TRP A 47 -19.52 1.59 7.81
N SER A 48 -19.94 2.74 8.36
CA SER A 48 -19.06 3.87 8.68
C SER A 48 -19.61 4.63 9.87
N ARG A 49 -18.72 5.26 10.64
CA ARG A 49 -19.09 6.15 11.74
C ARG A 49 -20.07 7.25 11.30
N ASP A 50 -19.85 7.81 10.12
CA ASP A 50 -20.78 8.72 9.46
C ASP A 50 -21.80 7.89 8.67
N GLN A 51 -22.97 7.71 9.25
CA GLN A 51 -24.08 6.92 8.68
C GLN A 51 -24.65 7.54 7.41
N THR A 52 -24.66 8.86 7.31
CA THR A 52 -25.14 9.57 6.10
C THR A 52 -24.21 9.25 4.93
N LYS A 53 -22.90 9.35 5.16
CA LYS A 53 -21.88 9.00 4.18
C LYS A 53 -21.93 7.51 3.82
N ALA A 54 -22.12 6.63 4.82
CA ALA A 54 -22.26 5.20 4.57
C ALA A 54 -23.42 4.89 3.62
N LYS A 55 -24.60 5.46 3.86
CA LYS A 55 -25.78 5.29 3.00
C LYS A 55 -25.56 5.84 1.58
N ALA A 56 -24.92 7.00 1.45
CA ALA A 56 -24.60 7.58 0.15
C ALA A 56 -23.63 6.70 -0.66
N VAL A 57 -22.57 6.18 -0.02
CA VAL A 57 -21.61 5.26 -0.65
C VAL A 57 -22.28 3.94 -1.02
N ALA A 58 -23.07 3.36 -0.13
CA ALA A 58 -23.81 2.12 -0.40
C ALA A 58 -24.76 2.27 -1.59
N SER A 59 -25.53 3.35 -1.65
CA SER A 59 -26.42 3.67 -2.79
C SER A 59 -25.64 3.80 -4.11
N ARG A 60 -24.53 4.54 -4.09
CA ARG A 60 -23.66 4.73 -5.28
C ARG A 60 -23.11 3.42 -5.85
N HIS A 61 -22.81 2.46 -4.98
CA HIS A 61 -22.17 1.20 -5.36
C HIS A 61 -23.12 -0.01 -5.37
N GLY A 62 -24.41 0.18 -5.08
CA GLY A 62 -25.41 -0.89 -5.09
C GLY A 62 -25.27 -1.87 -3.93
N ILE A 63 -24.77 -1.43 -2.77
CA ILE A 63 -24.65 -2.24 -1.56
C ILE A 63 -25.98 -2.20 -0.80
N GLY A 64 -26.61 -3.37 -0.60
CA GLY A 64 -27.96 -3.45 -0.07
C GLY A 64 -28.05 -3.19 1.44
N THR A 65 -27.01 -3.47 2.23
CA THR A 65 -27.05 -3.41 3.68
C THR A 65 -26.06 -2.38 4.23
N VAL A 66 -26.56 -1.47 5.06
CA VAL A 66 -25.74 -0.54 5.86
C VAL A 66 -26.05 -0.78 7.34
N HIS A 67 -25.05 -1.27 8.07
CA HIS A 67 -25.18 -1.51 9.51
C HIS A 67 -25.05 -0.22 10.31
N SER A 68 -25.72 -0.15 11.44
CA SER A 68 -25.63 0.98 12.39
C SER A 68 -24.40 0.90 13.31
N ASP A 69 -23.87 -0.31 13.50
CA ASP A 69 -22.67 -0.63 14.28
C ASP A 69 -21.79 -1.59 13.48
N TRP A 70 -20.47 -1.41 13.51
CA TRP A 70 -19.53 -2.28 12.81
C TRP A 70 -19.47 -3.70 13.40
N ARG A 71 -19.84 -3.88 14.67
CA ARG A 71 -19.96 -5.21 15.27
C ARG A 71 -21.12 -5.98 14.68
N GLN A 72 -22.23 -5.31 14.35
CA GLN A 72 -23.34 -5.94 13.63
C GLN A 72 -22.92 -6.42 12.24
N LEU A 73 -22.04 -5.67 11.56
CA LEU A 73 -21.47 -6.12 10.29
C LEU A 73 -20.60 -7.36 10.50
N LEU A 74 -19.80 -7.42 11.58
CA LEU A 74 -19.01 -8.60 11.91
C LEU A 74 -19.88 -9.80 12.31
N ASP A 75 -21.08 -9.59 12.84
CA ASP A 75 -22.03 -10.65 13.23
C ASP A 75 -22.85 -11.18 12.04
N ASP A 76 -22.88 -10.47 10.91
CA ASP A 76 -23.58 -10.89 9.69
C ASP A 76 -22.92 -12.14 9.09
N LYS A 77 -23.66 -13.24 9.08
CA LYS A 77 -23.18 -14.55 8.58
C LYS A 77 -22.91 -14.58 7.07
N GLN A 78 -23.41 -13.63 6.33
CA GLN A 78 -23.10 -13.48 4.90
C GLN A 78 -21.72 -12.87 4.67
N VAL A 79 -21.16 -12.17 5.67
CA VAL A 79 -19.82 -11.59 5.63
C VAL A 79 -18.81 -12.65 6.05
N ARG A 80 -17.97 -13.06 5.11
CA ARG A 80 -16.90 -14.05 5.34
C ARG A 80 -15.52 -13.42 5.27
N VAL A 81 -15.42 -12.27 4.63
CA VAL A 81 -14.21 -11.45 4.49
C VAL A 81 -14.53 -10.04 4.94
N VAL A 82 -13.64 -9.45 5.73
CA VAL A 82 -13.80 -8.07 6.21
C VAL A 82 -12.71 -7.20 5.62
N ASP A 83 -13.11 -6.13 4.96
CA ASP A 83 -12.23 -5.05 4.49
C ASP A 83 -12.25 -3.92 5.54
N VAL A 84 -11.15 -3.77 6.26
CA VAL A 84 -11.01 -2.80 7.37
C VAL A 84 -10.30 -1.56 6.84
N ALA A 85 -11.07 -0.53 6.51
CA ALA A 85 -10.59 0.72 5.92
C ALA A 85 -10.92 1.93 6.79
N VAL A 86 -10.48 1.88 8.03
CA VAL A 86 -10.60 2.95 9.04
C VAL A 86 -9.22 3.60 9.31
N PRO A 87 -9.17 4.75 10.01
CA PRO A 87 -7.90 5.33 10.45
C PRO A 87 -7.02 4.33 11.22
N PRO A 88 -5.68 4.40 11.12
CA PRO A 88 -4.77 3.41 11.69
C PRO A 88 -4.99 3.15 13.19
N ASN A 89 -5.34 4.18 13.96
CA ASN A 89 -5.57 4.06 15.40
C ASN A 89 -6.84 3.27 15.76
N ALA A 90 -7.82 3.20 14.87
CA ALA A 90 -9.07 2.45 15.07
C ALA A 90 -8.99 1.02 14.51
N GLN A 91 -8.04 0.75 13.63
CA GLN A 91 -7.92 -0.53 12.93
C GLN A 91 -7.65 -1.73 13.88
N PRO A 92 -6.77 -1.62 14.91
CA PRO A 92 -6.47 -2.73 15.81
C PRO A 92 -7.71 -3.29 16.51
N GLU A 93 -8.58 -2.45 17.04
CA GLU A 93 -9.81 -2.89 17.71
C GLU A 93 -10.69 -3.73 16.77
N VAL A 94 -10.88 -3.24 15.54
CA VAL A 94 -11.72 -3.92 14.54
C VAL A 94 -11.14 -5.27 14.13
N ILE A 95 -9.83 -5.36 13.91
CA ILE A 95 -9.16 -6.61 13.53
C ILE A 95 -9.26 -7.64 14.65
N LEU A 96 -8.96 -7.24 15.90
CA LEU A 96 -9.03 -8.14 17.05
C LEU A 96 -10.46 -8.66 17.28
N GLU A 97 -11.45 -7.79 17.13
CA GLU A 97 -12.85 -8.19 17.26
C GLU A 97 -13.29 -9.13 16.12
N ALA A 98 -12.82 -8.90 14.87
CA ALA A 98 -13.08 -9.79 13.76
C ALA A 98 -12.49 -11.20 14.00
N CYS A 99 -11.36 -11.31 14.70
CA CYS A 99 -10.76 -12.59 15.07
C CYS A 99 -11.67 -13.44 15.97
N THR A 100 -12.55 -12.83 16.74
CA THR A 100 -13.48 -13.55 17.64
C THR A 100 -14.68 -14.16 16.90
N ARG A 101 -14.90 -13.85 15.62
CA ARG A 101 -16.03 -14.35 14.83
C ARG A 101 -15.65 -15.60 14.03
N PRO A 102 -16.18 -16.80 14.37
CA PRO A 102 -15.77 -18.06 13.72
C PRO A 102 -16.02 -18.09 12.21
N HIS A 103 -17.05 -17.41 11.73
CA HIS A 103 -17.44 -17.41 10.32
C HIS A 103 -16.60 -16.46 9.45
N ILE A 104 -15.94 -15.46 10.03
CA ILE A 104 -14.97 -14.63 9.29
C ILE A 104 -13.76 -15.51 8.96
N GLN A 105 -13.35 -15.50 7.70
CA GLN A 105 -12.24 -16.31 7.20
C GLN A 105 -11.01 -15.47 6.86
N GLY A 106 -11.25 -14.26 6.39
CA GLY A 106 -10.17 -13.36 5.96
C GLY A 106 -10.41 -11.91 6.34
N ILE A 107 -9.32 -11.20 6.52
CA ILE A 107 -9.29 -9.78 6.87
C ILE A 107 -8.33 -9.08 5.92
N LEU A 108 -8.83 -8.09 5.18
CA LEU A 108 -8.00 -7.13 4.46
C LEU A 108 -7.85 -5.89 5.32
N ALA A 109 -6.66 -5.65 5.85
CA ALA A 109 -6.35 -4.48 6.66
C ALA A 109 -5.83 -3.34 5.77
N GLN A 110 -6.21 -2.10 6.05
CA GLN A 110 -5.62 -0.95 5.39
C GLN A 110 -4.17 -0.74 5.88
N LYS A 111 -3.34 -0.16 5.03
CA LYS A 111 -1.99 0.26 5.43
C LYS A 111 -2.04 1.64 6.13
N PRO A 112 -1.12 1.89 7.08
CA PRO A 112 -0.25 0.91 7.71
C PRO A 112 -1.08 -0.10 8.53
N LEU A 113 -0.58 -1.32 8.70
CA LEU A 113 -1.23 -2.33 9.55
C LEU A 113 -1.38 -1.83 10.99
N ALA A 114 -0.35 -1.17 11.48
CA ALA A 114 -0.31 -0.48 12.77
C ALA A 114 0.70 0.68 12.71
N MET A 115 0.71 1.50 13.75
CA MET A 115 1.61 2.65 13.89
C MET A 115 2.90 2.32 14.67
N ASP A 116 3.11 1.04 14.98
CA ASP A 116 4.32 0.52 15.63
C ASP A 116 4.43 -1.01 15.43
N PRO A 117 5.66 -1.58 15.54
CA PRO A 117 5.90 -3.01 15.35
C PRO A 117 5.20 -3.91 16.38
N ALA A 118 5.08 -3.48 17.63
CA ALA A 118 4.49 -4.30 18.70
C ALA A 118 2.99 -4.52 18.44
N THR A 119 2.25 -3.44 18.14
CA THR A 119 0.84 -3.52 17.78
C THR A 119 0.65 -4.38 16.51
N ALA A 120 1.48 -4.20 15.49
CA ALA A 120 1.40 -5.02 14.27
C ALA A 120 1.58 -6.52 14.58
N SER A 121 2.54 -6.86 15.45
CA SER A 121 2.79 -8.25 15.87
C SER A 121 1.58 -8.86 16.61
N ILE A 122 0.95 -8.09 17.50
CA ILE A 122 -0.28 -8.52 18.22
C ILE A 122 -1.38 -8.86 17.21
N LEU A 123 -1.60 -8.02 16.19
CA LEU A 123 -2.63 -8.23 15.18
C LEU A 123 -2.37 -9.49 14.34
N VAL A 124 -1.13 -9.67 13.88
CA VAL A 124 -0.72 -10.84 13.10
C VAL A 124 -0.91 -12.11 13.93
N THR A 125 -0.39 -12.13 15.16
CA THR A 125 -0.51 -13.26 16.07
C THR A 125 -1.97 -13.61 16.39
N ALA A 126 -2.83 -12.60 16.59
CA ALA A 126 -4.25 -12.82 16.85
C ALA A 126 -4.96 -13.45 15.64
N CYS A 127 -4.69 -12.98 14.43
CA CYS A 127 -5.24 -13.55 13.21
C CYS A 127 -4.78 -15.01 13.00
N GLU A 128 -3.50 -15.29 13.19
CA GLU A 128 -2.93 -16.63 13.06
C GLU A 128 -3.54 -17.61 14.09
N LYS A 129 -3.61 -17.20 15.36
CA LYS A 129 -4.24 -18.02 16.42
C LYS A 129 -5.72 -18.29 16.13
N ALA A 130 -6.40 -17.35 15.51
CA ALA A 130 -7.81 -17.50 15.12
C ALA A 130 -7.99 -18.24 13.77
N GLY A 131 -6.92 -18.64 13.09
CA GLY A 131 -6.96 -19.26 11.76
C GLY A 131 -7.51 -18.35 10.67
N LYS A 132 -7.29 -17.03 10.78
CA LYS A 132 -7.75 -16.04 9.79
C LYS A 132 -6.61 -15.68 8.83
N VAL A 133 -6.94 -15.55 7.55
CA VAL A 133 -6.01 -14.97 6.57
C VAL A 133 -6.01 -13.47 6.75
N LEU A 134 -4.86 -12.89 7.10
CA LEU A 134 -4.64 -11.44 7.19
C LEU A 134 -3.80 -10.97 6.00
N VAL A 135 -4.35 -10.07 5.20
CA VAL A 135 -3.64 -9.40 4.10
C VAL A 135 -3.65 -7.90 4.36
N VAL A 136 -2.54 -7.24 4.08
CA VAL A 136 -2.40 -5.78 4.24
C VAL A 136 -2.44 -5.10 2.87
N ASN A 137 -3.21 -4.02 2.76
CA ASN A 137 -3.46 -3.33 1.50
C ASN A 137 -2.26 -2.49 1.03
N GLN A 138 -1.10 -3.13 0.83
CA GLN A 138 0.07 -2.55 0.20
C GLN A 138 -0.10 -2.56 -1.33
N ASN A 139 -1.15 -1.89 -1.78
CA ASN A 139 -1.63 -1.92 -3.17
C ASN A 139 -0.61 -1.43 -4.20
N MET A 140 0.42 -0.67 -3.82
CA MET A 140 1.45 -0.22 -4.75
C MET A 140 2.22 -1.39 -5.38
N ARG A 141 2.35 -2.55 -4.70
CA ARG A 141 2.91 -3.77 -5.32
C ARG A 141 2.10 -4.27 -6.52
N HIS A 142 0.82 -3.86 -6.62
CA HIS A 142 -0.08 -4.19 -7.73
C HIS A 142 -0.24 -3.06 -8.75
N ASP A 143 0.47 -1.95 -8.60
CA ASP A 143 0.61 -0.98 -9.69
C ASP A 143 1.28 -1.63 -10.89
N GLN A 144 0.84 -1.29 -12.10
CA GLN A 144 1.23 -1.95 -13.33
C GLN A 144 2.73 -1.87 -13.58
N ALA A 145 3.32 -0.69 -13.37
CA ALA A 145 4.74 -0.48 -13.58
C ALA A 145 5.58 -1.11 -12.47
N VAL A 146 5.14 -1.00 -11.20
CA VAL A 146 5.81 -1.60 -10.04
C VAL A 146 5.83 -3.13 -10.17
N ARG A 147 4.68 -3.75 -10.48
CA ARG A 147 4.56 -5.20 -10.64
C ARG A 147 5.37 -5.70 -11.84
N SER A 148 5.34 -4.97 -12.95
CA SER A 148 6.16 -5.30 -14.12
C SER A 148 7.67 -5.18 -13.83
N CYS A 149 8.08 -4.16 -13.08
CA CYS A 149 9.46 -4.03 -12.62
C CYS A 149 9.87 -5.21 -11.72
N SER A 150 8.99 -5.65 -10.80
CA SER A 150 9.20 -6.87 -10.00
C SER A 150 9.42 -8.11 -10.88
N ASN A 151 8.65 -8.25 -11.96
CA ASN A 151 8.82 -9.35 -12.90
C ASN A 151 10.18 -9.31 -13.64
N LEU A 152 10.63 -8.12 -14.05
CA LEU A 152 11.95 -7.96 -14.68
C LEU A 152 13.09 -8.34 -13.73
N ILE A 153 12.98 -8.00 -12.47
CA ILE A 153 13.96 -8.35 -11.43
C ILE A 153 13.94 -9.87 -11.20
N ARG A 154 12.78 -10.45 -10.92
CA ARG A 154 12.59 -11.87 -10.62
C ARG A 154 12.99 -12.79 -11.79
N SER A 155 12.73 -12.36 -13.01
CA SER A 155 13.13 -13.11 -14.22
C SER A 155 14.61 -12.96 -14.59
N GLY A 156 15.37 -12.16 -13.83
CA GLY A 156 16.80 -11.93 -14.10
C GLY A 156 17.09 -11.01 -15.30
N TRP A 157 16.08 -10.38 -15.87
CA TRP A 157 16.25 -9.50 -17.05
C TRP A 157 17.16 -8.31 -16.78
N LEU A 158 17.12 -7.77 -15.58
CA LEU A 158 17.99 -6.69 -15.15
C LEU A 158 19.31 -7.19 -14.58
N GLY A 159 19.51 -8.52 -14.43
CA GLY A 159 20.61 -9.10 -13.70
C GLY A 159 20.46 -8.91 -12.19
N LYS A 160 21.57 -8.89 -11.45
CA LYS A 160 21.55 -8.60 -10.01
C LYS A 160 21.25 -7.11 -9.80
N PRO A 161 20.27 -6.73 -8.97
CA PRO A 161 20.03 -5.33 -8.63
C PRO A 161 21.28 -4.67 -8.00
N VAL A 162 21.52 -3.42 -8.38
CA VAL A 162 22.67 -2.61 -7.90
C VAL A 162 22.18 -1.36 -7.18
N LEU A 163 21.23 -0.64 -7.80
CA LEU A 163 20.69 0.60 -7.27
C LEU A 163 19.20 0.69 -7.56
N ALA A 164 18.43 1.16 -6.57
CA ALA A 164 17.03 1.52 -6.78
C ALA A 164 16.74 2.90 -6.19
N THR A 165 15.86 3.65 -6.84
CA THR A 165 15.40 4.96 -6.33
C THR A 165 13.91 5.10 -6.47
N ILE A 166 13.27 5.77 -5.49
CA ILE A 166 11.89 6.26 -5.57
C ILE A 166 11.88 7.71 -5.10
N ASP A 167 11.32 8.60 -5.90
CA ASP A 167 11.17 10.03 -5.61
C ASP A 167 9.68 10.40 -5.70
N LEU A 168 9.08 10.70 -4.54
CA LEU A 168 7.71 11.18 -4.42
C LEU A 168 7.69 12.69 -4.29
N ARG A 169 6.91 13.33 -5.17
CA ARG A 169 6.47 14.72 -5.05
C ARG A 169 4.96 14.75 -5.07
N ALA A 170 4.34 15.11 -3.96
CA ALA A 170 2.89 15.11 -3.85
C ALA A 170 2.34 16.44 -3.33
N ILE A 171 1.08 16.71 -3.61
CA ILE A 171 0.31 17.78 -2.99
C ILE A 171 -0.18 17.29 -1.62
N PRO A 172 -0.08 18.08 -0.55
CA PRO A 172 -0.55 17.66 0.76
C PRO A 172 -2.06 17.45 0.74
N HIS A 173 -2.47 16.28 1.19
CA HIS A 173 -3.87 15.86 1.26
C HIS A 173 -4.19 15.20 2.60
N TRP A 174 -3.67 15.79 3.67
CA TRP A 174 -3.85 15.28 5.00
C TRP A 174 -5.33 15.30 5.40
N MET A 175 -5.84 14.13 5.73
CA MET A 175 -7.19 13.97 6.25
C MET A 175 -7.25 14.46 7.71
N PRO A 176 -8.40 14.94 8.22
CA PRO A 176 -8.53 15.43 9.61
C PRO A 176 -8.02 14.45 10.68
N TRP A 177 -8.15 13.14 10.44
CA TRP A 177 -7.65 12.12 11.37
C TRP A 177 -6.11 12.04 11.41
N SER A 178 -5.42 12.50 10.37
CA SER A 178 -3.95 12.48 10.33
C SER A 178 -3.31 13.55 11.21
N GLU A 179 -4.04 14.61 11.54
CA GLU A 179 -3.57 15.67 12.44
C GLU A 179 -3.27 15.17 13.87
N GLY A 180 -3.86 14.02 14.25
CA GLY A 180 -3.58 13.35 15.51
C GLY A 180 -2.37 12.40 15.48
N LEU A 181 -1.73 12.21 14.32
CA LEU A 181 -0.59 11.33 14.17
C LEU A 181 0.72 12.08 14.43
N ARG A 182 1.54 11.51 15.32
CA ARG A 182 2.87 12.07 15.58
C ARG A 182 3.82 11.83 14.41
N SER A 183 3.84 10.60 13.88
CA SER A 183 4.57 10.22 12.67
C SER A 183 3.61 10.23 11.50
N LEU A 184 3.90 11.02 10.48
CA LEU A 184 2.97 11.35 9.41
C LEU A 184 3.39 10.70 8.09
N THR A 185 4.44 11.22 7.46
CA THR A 185 4.85 10.83 6.12
C THR A 185 5.33 9.38 6.07
N THR A 186 6.09 8.93 7.07
CA THR A 186 6.65 7.57 7.09
C THR A 186 5.54 6.51 7.02
N TYR A 187 4.55 6.59 7.91
CA TYR A 187 3.48 5.59 7.97
C TYR A 187 2.35 5.81 6.95
N ILE A 188 2.18 7.04 6.44
CA ILE A 188 1.08 7.32 5.50
C ILE A 188 1.53 7.18 4.04
N LEU A 189 2.77 7.52 3.71
CA LEU A 189 3.27 7.56 2.33
C LEU A 189 4.52 6.72 2.12
N SER A 190 5.60 6.94 2.90
CA SER A 190 6.86 6.20 2.74
C SER A 190 6.68 4.69 2.90
N VAL A 191 5.70 4.25 3.69
CA VAL A 191 5.35 2.84 3.87
C VAL A 191 5.10 2.12 2.55
N HIS A 192 4.55 2.79 1.53
CA HIS A 192 4.39 2.23 0.19
C HIS A 192 5.72 2.02 -0.52
N HIS A 193 6.63 2.99 -0.40
CA HIS A 193 7.94 2.95 -1.06
C HIS A 193 8.88 1.97 -0.37
N LEU A 194 8.90 1.96 0.96
CA LEU A 194 9.65 1.00 1.75
C LEU A 194 9.21 -0.44 1.47
N ASP A 195 7.90 -0.65 1.37
CA ASP A 195 7.32 -1.94 0.99
C ASP A 195 7.66 -2.33 -0.47
N THR A 196 7.67 -1.37 -1.39
CA THR A 196 8.06 -1.57 -2.78
C THR A 196 9.54 -1.94 -2.91
N PHE A 197 10.45 -1.25 -2.19
CA PHE A 197 11.86 -1.63 -2.14
C PHE A 197 12.03 -3.05 -1.59
N ARG A 198 11.28 -3.43 -0.56
CA ARG A 198 11.29 -4.81 -0.05
C ARG A 198 10.83 -5.83 -1.11
N ALA A 199 9.79 -5.51 -1.86
CA ALA A 199 9.30 -6.38 -2.95
C ALA A 199 10.34 -6.58 -4.08
N TRP A 200 11.16 -5.57 -4.33
CA TRP A 200 12.18 -5.58 -5.37
C TRP A 200 13.51 -6.16 -4.92
N LEU A 201 13.94 -5.87 -3.70
CA LEU A 201 15.32 -6.06 -3.25
C LEU A 201 15.44 -6.94 -2.00
N GLY A 202 14.31 -7.31 -1.38
CA GLY A 202 14.30 -7.92 -0.05
C GLY A 202 14.34 -6.88 1.08
N THR A 203 14.40 -7.35 2.33
CA THR A 203 14.49 -6.47 3.50
C THR A 203 15.93 -5.99 3.65
N PRO A 204 16.18 -4.68 3.77
CA PRO A 204 17.52 -4.15 3.98
C PRO A 204 18.04 -4.48 5.39
N ASP A 205 19.37 -4.51 5.53
CA ASP A 205 20.02 -4.71 6.82
C ASP A 205 20.03 -3.44 7.66
N ARG A 206 20.26 -2.29 7.00
CA ARG A 206 20.41 -0.98 7.67
C ARG A 206 19.70 0.12 6.90
N VAL A 207 19.36 1.17 7.64
CA VAL A 207 18.84 2.42 7.09
C VAL A 207 19.56 3.64 7.68
N MET A 208 19.88 4.60 6.83
CA MET A 208 20.26 5.96 7.19
C MET A 208 19.17 6.90 6.72
N ALA A 209 18.59 7.69 7.63
CA ALA A 209 17.49 8.58 7.30
C ALA A 209 17.71 10.00 7.82
N SER A 210 17.21 10.96 7.06
CA SER A 210 17.03 12.35 7.48
C SER A 210 15.56 12.69 7.37
N THR A 211 14.92 12.86 8.52
CA THR A 211 13.52 13.23 8.63
C THR A 211 13.40 14.59 9.31
N ARG A 212 12.41 15.38 8.91
CA ARG A 212 12.12 16.65 9.58
C ARG A 212 10.64 17.00 9.47
N THR A 213 10.19 17.84 10.38
CA THR A 213 8.90 18.51 10.23
C THR A 213 8.87 19.33 8.95
N ASP A 214 7.75 19.30 8.26
CA ASP A 214 7.51 20.15 7.11
C ASP A 214 7.00 21.52 7.57
N PRO A 215 7.74 22.62 7.36
CA PRO A 215 7.33 23.96 7.78
C PRO A 215 6.08 24.46 7.04
N ARG A 216 5.65 23.77 5.98
CA ARG A 216 4.45 24.09 5.19
C ARG A 216 3.18 23.40 5.72
N THR A 217 3.33 22.43 6.64
CA THR A 217 2.23 21.73 7.31
C THR A 217 1.95 22.40 8.66
N ASN A 218 0.68 22.77 8.89
CA ASN A 218 0.27 23.68 9.97
C ASN A 218 -0.17 22.98 11.27
N PHE A 219 0.12 21.68 11.43
CA PHE A 219 -0.13 20.93 12.65
C PHE A 219 1.11 20.16 13.11
N PRO A 220 1.22 19.79 14.40
CA PRO A 220 2.40 19.10 14.94
C PRO A 220 2.61 17.73 14.33
N HIS A 221 3.82 17.45 13.86
CA HIS A 221 4.27 16.15 13.35
C HIS A 221 5.80 16.08 13.41
N THR A 222 6.38 14.90 13.22
CA THR A 222 7.83 14.69 13.35
C THR A 222 8.54 14.45 12.02
N ASP A 223 7.85 13.98 11.01
CA ASP A 223 8.39 13.49 9.73
C ASP A 223 7.54 13.93 8.53
N GLY A 224 7.58 15.22 8.19
CA GLY A 224 6.89 15.77 7.01
C GLY A 224 7.67 15.57 5.71
N ILE A 225 9.02 15.59 5.79
CA ILE A 225 9.94 15.34 4.68
C ILE A 225 10.86 14.21 5.08
N ASN A 226 10.98 13.18 4.23
CA ASN A 226 11.83 12.03 4.47
C ASN A 226 12.81 11.82 3.31
N ILE A 227 14.08 11.63 3.66
CA ILE A 227 15.12 11.16 2.75
C ILE A 227 15.81 9.99 3.45
N TYR A 228 15.91 8.84 2.78
CA TYR A 228 16.51 7.67 3.39
C TYR A 228 17.29 6.82 2.38
N ILE A 229 18.36 6.21 2.87
CA ILE A 229 19.20 5.24 2.16
C ILE A 229 19.01 3.89 2.83
N LEU A 230 18.69 2.87 2.04
CA LEU A 230 18.59 1.47 2.47
C LEU A 230 19.85 0.73 2.03
N GLU A 231 20.48 0.05 2.97
CA GLU A 231 21.70 -0.73 2.74
C GLU A 231 21.45 -2.21 2.94
N TYR A 232 22.00 -2.98 2.01
CA TYR A 232 22.04 -4.45 2.03
C TYR A 232 23.52 -4.84 2.12
N ASP A 233 23.91 -5.70 3.04
CA ASP A 233 25.33 -5.96 3.38
C ASP A 233 26.19 -6.28 2.15
N GLN A 234 25.74 -7.19 1.30
CA GLN A 234 26.43 -7.53 0.06
C GLN A 234 25.53 -7.33 -1.16
N GLY A 235 24.60 -6.39 -1.03
CA GLY A 235 23.55 -6.16 -2.01
C GLY A 235 23.51 -4.72 -2.54
N PRO A 236 22.38 -4.37 -3.10
CA PRO A 236 22.16 -3.06 -3.70
C PRO A 236 22.15 -1.92 -2.67
N ARG A 237 21.96 -0.72 -3.17
CA ARG A 237 21.54 0.46 -2.39
C ARG A 237 20.19 0.92 -2.89
N ALA A 238 19.34 1.41 -1.99
CA ALA A 238 18.12 2.07 -2.38
C ALA A 238 18.03 3.46 -1.74
N LEU A 239 17.45 4.41 -2.47
CA LEU A 239 17.24 5.79 -2.05
C LEU A 239 15.77 6.16 -2.19
N GLY A 240 15.15 6.60 -1.10
CA GLY A 240 13.81 7.18 -1.11
C GLY A 240 13.84 8.67 -0.78
N ILE A 241 13.00 9.43 -1.49
CA ILE A 241 12.75 10.86 -1.22
C ILE A 241 11.23 11.02 -1.19
N ASP A 242 10.70 11.48 -0.05
CA ASP A 242 9.27 11.70 0.14
C ASP A 242 9.03 13.17 0.55
N ASP A 243 8.53 13.95 -0.39
CA ASP A 243 8.08 15.33 -0.20
C ASP A 243 6.60 15.44 -0.59
N VAL A 244 5.76 15.68 0.39
CA VAL A 244 4.30 15.78 0.20
C VAL A 244 3.81 17.21 0.08
N TRP A 245 4.66 18.11 -0.39
CA TRP A 245 4.31 19.50 -0.56
C TRP A 245 4.96 20.12 -1.82
N THR A 246 4.39 19.87 -2.98
CA THR A 246 4.93 20.38 -4.24
C THR A 246 4.17 21.56 -4.82
N ALA A 247 3.03 21.90 -4.24
CA ALA A 247 2.20 23.01 -4.71
C ALA A 247 2.36 24.26 -3.83
N PRO A 248 2.41 25.45 -4.39
CA PRO A 248 2.43 26.69 -3.61
C PRO A 248 1.11 26.98 -2.92
N LEU A 249 0.01 26.39 -3.41
CA LEU A 249 -1.33 26.52 -2.84
C LEU A 249 -1.86 25.17 -2.40
N LYS A 250 -2.48 25.14 -1.22
CA LYS A 250 -3.17 23.95 -0.72
C LYS A 250 -4.41 23.71 -1.60
N PRO A 251 -4.57 22.52 -2.20
CA PRO A 251 -5.80 22.23 -2.93
C PRO A 251 -7.00 22.18 -1.98
N SER A 252 -8.18 22.52 -2.48
CA SER A 252 -9.43 22.43 -1.74
C SER A 252 -9.83 20.99 -1.43
N SER A 253 -9.38 20.06 -2.25
CA SER A 253 -9.52 18.61 -2.06
C SER A 253 -8.37 17.86 -2.74
N PRO A 254 -8.15 16.57 -2.40
CA PRO A 254 -7.19 15.72 -3.11
C PRO A 254 -7.49 15.56 -4.61
N MET A 255 -8.72 15.84 -5.01
CA MET A 255 -9.20 15.75 -6.39
C MET A 255 -9.23 17.11 -7.11
N ASP A 256 -8.74 18.17 -6.46
CA ASP A 256 -8.71 19.51 -7.06
C ASP A 256 -7.65 19.56 -8.17
N THR A 257 -8.11 19.60 -9.41
CA THR A 257 -7.28 19.66 -10.61
C THR A 257 -6.83 21.09 -10.94
N THR A 258 -7.30 22.09 -10.21
CA THR A 258 -6.95 23.50 -10.46
C THR A 258 -5.70 23.95 -9.69
N CYS A 259 -5.27 23.18 -8.70
CA CYS A 259 -4.09 23.51 -7.89
C CYS A 259 -2.82 23.40 -8.73
N PRO A 260 -2.05 24.47 -8.88
CA PRO A 260 -0.78 24.42 -9.59
C PRO A 260 0.25 23.65 -8.76
N GLY A 261 0.80 22.60 -9.31
CA GLY A 261 1.83 21.79 -8.69
C GLY A 261 2.32 20.73 -9.65
N ASN A 262 3.38 20.07 -9.29
CA ASN A 262 3.95 18.98 -10.08
C ASN A 262 4.02 17.71 -9.24
N GLN A 263 2.94 16.96 -9.22
CA GLN A 263 2.89 15.66 -8.55
C GLN A 263 3.57 14.61 -9.41
N SER A 264 4.42 13.81 -8.80
CA SER A 264 5.04 12.67 -9.47
C SER A 264 5.52 11.65 -8.45
N VAL A 265 5.42 10.37 -8.80
CA VAL A 265 6.22 9.31 -8.19
C VAL A 265 7.06 8.73 -9.31
N ARG A 266 8.37 8.87 -9.21
CA ARG A 266 9.33 8.34 -10.18
C ARG A 266 10.14 7.26 -9.53
N PHE A 267 10.45 6.22 -10.29
CA PHE A 267 11.33 5.17 -9.82
C PHE A 267 12.35 4.79 -10.89
N ARG A 268 13.49 4.25 -10.44
CA ARG A 268 14.49 3.63 -11.28
C ARG A 268 15.13 2.47 -10.55
N VAL A 269 15.34 1.37 -11.27
CA VAL A 269 16.09 0.20 -10.79
C VAL A 269 17.17 -0.11 -11.81
N GLU A 270 18.40 -0.23 -11.33
CA GLU A 270 19.56 -0.61 -12.12
C GLU A 270 20.08 -1.96 -11.65
N GLY A 271 20.40 -2.81 -12.58
CA GLY A 271 21.02 -4.10 -12.36
C GLY A 271 22.27 -4.30 -13.23
N THR A 272 22.94 -5.43 -13.06
CA THR A 272 24.20 -5.73 -13.76
C THR A 272 24.02 -5.95 -15.27
N LEU A 273 22.79 -6.23 -15.72
CA LEU A 273 22.47 -6.48 -17.14
C LEU A 273 21.57 -5.41 -17.75
N GLY A 274 20.90 -4.58 -16.97
CA GLY A 274 19.95 -3.62 -17.51
C GLY A 274 19.39 -2.68 -16.46
N TRP A 275 18.44 -1.88 -16.88
CA TRP A 275 17.74 -0.91 -16.06
C TRP A 275 16.26 -0.88 -16.39
N ALA A 276 15.47 -0.44 -15.44
CA ALA A 276 14.05 -0.12 -15.58
C ALA A 276 13.77 1.21 -14.89
N GLU A 277 12.99 2.09 -15.51
CA GLU A 277 12.55 3.35 -14.93
C GLU A 277 11.12 3.66 -15.33
N GLY A 278 10.44 4.45 -14.50
CA GLY A 278 9.08 4.79 -14.80
C GLY A 278 8.47 5.76 -13.81
N THR A 279 7.16 5.93 -13.99
CA THR A 279 6.33 6.72 -13.09
C THR A 279 5.21 5.85 -12.54
N ILE A 280 4.86 6.07 -11.28
CA ILE A 280 3.61 5.57 -10.73
C ILE A 280 2.56 6.63 -10.97
N GLY A 281 1.53 6.29 -11.74
CA GLY A 281 0.53 7.23 -12.20
C GLY A 281 -0.32 7.77 -11.06
N TRP A 282 -0.49 9.07 -11.01
CA TRP A 282 -1.29 9.73 -9.98
C TRP A 282 -2.77 9.74 -10.37
N PRO A 283 -3.71 9.54 -9.42
CA PRO A 283 -5.11 9.32 -9.75
C PRO A 283 -5.86 10.54 -10.30
N SER A 284 -5.42 11.75 -10.02
CA SER A 284 -6.27 12.92 -10.24
C SER A 284 -5.60 14.18 -10.72
N TRP A 285 -4.30 14.39 -10.51
CA TRP A 285 -3.70 15.69 -10.83
C TRP A 285 -2.35 15.58 -11.57
N PRO A 286 -2.07 16.40 -12.60
CA PRO A 286 -2.97 17.36 -13.27
C PRO A 286 -4.09 16.68 -14.04
N ALA A 287 -3.98 15.39 -14.32
CA ALA A 287 -4.97 14.53 -14.90
C ALA A 287 -4.69 13.09 -14.47
N ARG A 288 -5.72 12.22 -14.48
CA ARG A 288 -5.56 10.79 -14.27
C ARG A 288 -4.58 10.23 -15.31
N GLN A 289 -3.47 9.68 -14.85
CA GLN A 289 -2.42 9.17 -15.72
C GLN A 289 -2.11 7.71 -15.37
N PRO A 290 -2.00 6.82 -16.38
CA PRO A 290 -1.45 5.50 -16.18
C PRO A 290 0.02 5.57 -15.74
N SER A 291 0.47 4.54 -15.02
CA SER A 291 1.88 4.33 -14.73
C SER A 291 2.66 4.06 -16.01
N THR A 292 3.93 4.41 -16.03
CA THR A 292 4.81 4.18 -17.18
C THR A 292 5.99 3.30 -16.78
N LEU A 293 6.50 2.55 -17.74
CA LEU A 293 7.72 1.78 -17.59
C LEU A 293 8.51 1.82 -18.89
N ASP A 294 9.79 2.14 -18.78
CA ASP A 294 10.78 1.96 -19.83
C ASP A 294 11.87 1.03 -19.27
N PHE A 295 12.37 0.10 -20.06
CA PHE A 295 13.46 -0.76 -19.65
C PHE A 295 14.32 -1.22 -20.80
N ALA A 296 15.58 -1.52 -20.51
CA ALA A 296 16.51 -2.09 -21.46
C ALA A 296 17.42 -3.12 -20.77
N SER A 297 17.90 -4.10 -21.52
CA SER A 297 18.79 -5.11 -21.00
C SER A 297 19.80 -5.56 -22.07
N ARG A 298 20.97 -5.98 -21.63
CA ARG A 298 21.95 -6.67 -22.50
C ARG A 298 21.42 -7.97 -23.08
N SER A 299 20.33 -8.52 -22.52
CA SER A 299 19.63 -9.68 -23.08
C SER A 299 18.88 -9.38 -24.38
N ASP A 300 18.64 -8.10 -24.69
CA ASP A 300 18.05 -7.63 -25.97
C ASP A 300 18.74 -6.32 -26.38
N PRO A 301 20.00 -6.39 -26.87
CA PRO A 301 20.84 -5.24 -27.11
C PRO A 301 20.22 -4.29 -28.16
N GLY A 302 20.30 -2.99 -27.89
CA GLY A 302 19.81 -1.95 -28.82
C GLY A 302 18.31 -1.66 -28.71
N THR A 303 17.57 -2.39 -27.88
CA THR A 303 16.13 -2.19 -27.73
C THR A 303 15.80 -1.53 -26.39
N ILE A 304 15.00 -0.45 -26.42
CA ILE A 304 14.33 0.09 -25.25
C ILE A 304 12.87 -0.31 -25.33
N HIS A 305 12.42 -1.09 -24.40
CA HIS A 305 11.03 -1.52 -24.29
C HIS A 305 10.21 -0.48 -23.53
N ARG A 306 9.01 -0.15 -24.04
CA ARG A 306 8.13 0.87 -23.50
C ARG A 306 6.69 0.38 -23.38
N PRO A 307 6.40 -0.60 -22.50
CA PRO A 307 5.03 -1.03 -22.26
C PRO A 307 4.20 0.13 -21.71
N ARG A 308 2.93 0.19 -22.11
CA ARG A 308 1.97 1.19 -21.63
C ARG A 308 0.65 0.51 -21.36
N TRP A 309 -0.03 0.96 -20.32
CA TRP A 309 -1.30 0.42 -19.85
C TRP A 309 -2.38 1.48 -19.84
N ARG A 310 -3.64 1.04 -19.78
CA ARG A 310 -4.80 1.92 -19.57
C ARG A 310 -5.17 2.01 -18.10
N GLU A 311 -4.81 0.98 -17.35
CA GLU A 311 -4.99 0.89 -15.92
C GLU A 311 -4.13 1.94 -15.21
N VAL A 312 -4.57 2.35 -14.03
CA VAL A 312 -3.90 3.32 -13.17
C VAL A 312 -3.76 2.75 -11.76
N TRP A 313 -2.83 3.29 -10.98
CA TRP A 313 -2.67 2.85 -9.59
C TRP A 313 -3.99 2.91 -8.83
N PHE A 314 -4.67 4.07 -8.84
CA PHE A 314 -5.97 4.29 -8.22
C PHE A 314 -7.06 4.32 -9.30
N PRO A 315 -8.05 3.41 -9.32
CA PRO A 315 -8.33 2.37 -8.32
C PRO A 315 -7.81 0.97 -8.68
N ASP A 316 -7.22 0.75 -9.85
CA ASP A 316 -7.11 -0.58 -10.46
C ASP A 316 -6.22 -1.54 -9.64
N ALA A 317 -5.19 -1.02 -8.97
CA ALA A 317 -4.31 -1.83 -8.13
C ALA A 317 -4.97 -2.35 -6.84
N PHE A 318 -6.11 -1.78 -6.43
CA PHE A 318 -6.77 -2.18 -5.17
C PHE A 318 -7.48 -3.53 -5.23
N ALA A 319 -7.74 -4.05 -6.42
CA ALA A 319 -8.25 -5.41 -6.58
C ALA A 319 -7.19 -6.48 -6.24
N GLY A 320 -5.89 -6.15 -6.36
CA GLY A 320 -4.80 -7.09 -6.16
C GLY A 320 -4.75 -7.68 -4.75
N PRO A 321 -4.67 -6.88 -3.67
CA PRO A 321 -4.62 -7.39 -2.31
C PRO A 321 -5.83 -8.26 -1.94
N MET A 322 -7.04 -7.85 -2.34
CA MET A 322 -8.24 -8.68 -2.14
C MET A 322 -8.16 -9.98 -2.96
N SER A 323 -7.63 -9.94 -4.17
CA SER A 323 -7.44 -11.14 -4.98
C SER A 323 -6.47 -12.13 -4.32
N GLU A 324 -5.37 -11.66 -3.74
CA GLU A 324 -4.43 -12.51 -3.00
C GLU A 324 -5.11 -13.19 -1.80
N LEU A 325 -5.86 -12.41 -1.01
CA LEU A 325 -6.62 -12.94 0.12
C LEU A 325 -7.60 -14.04 -0.32
N LEU A 326 -8.37 -13.78 -1.38
CA LEU A 326 -9.35 -14.72 -1.91
C LEU A 326 -8.71 -15.97 -2.52
N TRP A 327 -7.54 -15.85 -3.15
CA TRP A 327 -6.77 -17.00 -3.62
C TRP A 327 -6.31 -17.88 -2.47
N GLN A 328 -5.74 -17.30 -1.41
CA GLN A 328 -5.30 -18.06 -0.24
C GLN A 328 -6.47 -18.76 0.47
N LEU A 329 -7.63 -18.12 0.60
CA LEU A 329 -8.83 -18.74 1.15
C LEU A 329 -9.35 -19.94 0.36
N ARG A 330 -8.94 -20.07 -0.90
CA ARG A 330 -9.27 -21.21 -1.77
C ARG A 330 -8.20 -22.29 -1.81
N GLY A 331 -7.21 -22.24 -0.93
CA GLY A 331 -6.08 -23.15 -0.92
C GLY A 331 -5.02 -22.85 -1.96
N GLY A 332 -5.03 -21.64 -2.54
CA GLY A 332 -3.94 -21.11 -3.37
C GLY A 332 -2.70 -20.77 -2.56
N PRO A 333 -1.70 -20.14 -3.18
CA PRO A 333 -0.47 -19.75 -2.49
C PRO A 333 -0.77 -18.75 -1.37
N GLU A 334 0.13 -18.69 -0.39
CA GLU A 334 0.12 -17.64 0.62
C GLU A 334 0.23 -16.27 -0.06
N ALA A 335 -0.54 -15.30 0.44
CA ALA A 335 -0.54 -13.94 -0.08
C ALA A 335 0.86 -13.30 0.05
N GLU A 336 1.36 -12.67 -1.01
CA GLU A 336 2.60 -11.88 -0.96
C GLU A 336 2.48 -10.71 0.05
N LEU A 337 1.25 -10.23 0.25
CA LEU A 337 0.91 -9.13 1.17
C LEU A 337 0.38 -9.64 2.53
N CYS A 338 0.76 -10.85 2.96
CA CYS A 338 0.29 -11.38 4.23
C CYS A 338 0.75 -10.52 5.41
N GLY A 339 0.02 -10.59 6.53
CA GLY A 339 0.33 -9.82 7.73
C GLY A 339 1.74 -10.07 8.24
N ARG A 340 2.24 -11.31 8.17
CA ARG A 340 3.59 -11.69 8.59
C ARG A 340 4.68 -11.01 7.75
N ASP A 341 4.53 -10.94 6.42
CA ASP A 341 5.45 -10.19 5.55
C ASP A 341 5.44 -8.69 5.91
N ASN A 342 4.26 -8.15 6.22
CA ASN A 342 4.11 -6.73 6.52
C ASN A 342 4.79 -6.30 7.82
N LEU A 343 5.04 -7.20 8.78
CA LEU A 343 5.83 -6.89 9.98
C LEU A 343 7.20 -6.31 9.63
N GLN A 344 7.83 -6.80 8.57
CA GLN A 344 9.11 -6.29 8.11
C GLN A 344 8.98 -4.86 7.52
N THR A 345 7.86 -4.55 6.87
CA THR A 345 7.59 -3.18 6.38
C THR A 345 7.39 -2.22 7.55
N ILE A 346 6.64 -2.62 8.58
CA ILE A 346 6.44 -1.79 9.78
C ILE A 346 7.76 -1.60 10.55
N ALA A 347 8.56 -2.66 10.70
CA ALA A 347 9.89 -2.57 11.31
C ALA A 347 10.81 -1.60 10.54
N LEU A 348 10.77 -1.64 9.21
CA LEU A 348 11.55 -0.73 8.38
C LEU A 348 11.06 0.74 8.51
N CYS A 349 9.75 0.97 8.62
CA CYS A 349 9.21 2.30 8.93
C CYS A 349 9.74 2.82 10.27
N GLU A 350 9.73 1.98 11.31
CA GLU A 350 10.27 2.34 12.62
C GLU A 350 11.77 2.63 12.55
N ALA A 351 12.55 1.81 11.83
CA ALA A 351 13.98 2.03 11.64
C ALA A 351 14.28 3.37 10.95
N VAL A 352 13.46 3.78 9.93
CA VAL A 352 13.57 5.10 9.28
C VAL A 352 13.36 6.22 10.31
N LEU A 353 12.31 6.14 11.13
CA LEU A 353 12.02 7.15 12.15
C LEU A 353 13.13 7.23 13.21
N GLN A 354 13.60 6.09 13.69
CA GLN A 354 14.66 6.06 14.71
C GLN A 354 15.99 6.55 14.17
N SER A 355 16.34 6.19 12.92
CA SER A 355 17.53 6.75 12.26
C SER A 355 17.44 8.27 12.11
N GLY A 356 16.30 8.78 11.62
CA GLY A 356 16.06 10.22 11.50
C GLY A 356 16.14 10.98 12.82
N LYS A 357 15.63 10.38 13.91
CA LYS A 357 15.64 10.94 15.25
C LYS A 357 17.03 10.92 15.88
N SER A 358 17.73 9.79 15.82
CA SER A 358 19.04 9.60 16.43
C SER A 358 20.18 10.21 15.60
N ARG A 359 19.96 10.42 14.31
CA ARG A 359 20.97 10.75 13.30
C ARG A 359 22.09 9.70 13.19
N GLN A 360 21.73 8.46 13.48
CA GLN A 360 22.59 7.29 13.40
C GLN A 360 21.99 6.27 12.43
N THR A 361 22.84 5.41 11.89
CA THR A 361 22.37 4.23 11.16
C THR A 361 21.56 3.34 12.09
N ALA A 362 20.38 2.92 11.64
CA ALA A 362 19.53 1.96 12.34
C ALA A 362 19.66 0.57 11.70
N ILE A 363 19.76 -0.47 12.51
CA ILE A 363 19.73 -1.87 12.09
C ILE A 363 18.26 -2.31 12.05
N VAL A 364 17.80 -2.77 10.91
CA VAL A 364 16.36 -3.05 10.71
C VAL A 364 15.86 -4.20 11.58
N SER A 365 16.70 -5.23 11.80
CA SER A 365 16.36 -6.37 12.65
C SER A 365 16.08 -6.00 14.12
N ASP A 366 16.62 -4.89 14.61
CA ASP A 366 16.41 -4.44 16.00
C ASP A 366 14.96 -3.98 16.25
N TYR A 367 14.22 -3.70 15.19
CA TYR A 367 12.82 -3.27 15.23
C TYR A 367 11.85 -4.38 14.84
N MET A 368 12.36 -5.55 14.48
CA MET A 368 11.50 -6.72 14.24
C MET A 368 10.89 -7.18 15.58
N PRO A 369 9.58 -7.51 15.59
CA PRO A 369 8.98 -8.09 16.78
C PRO A 369 9.74 -9.34 17.20
N GLN A 370 10.06 -9.44 18.49
CA GLN A 370 10.61 -10.68 19.05
C GLN A 370 9.51 -11.74 19.08
N ASN A 371 9.81 -12.93 18.61
CA ASN A 371 8.89 -14.08 18.58
C ASN A 371 8.51 -14.53 20.00
#